data_8fb4f5d800495ea049338ddc914368f5
#
_entry.id   8fb4f5d800495ea049338ddc914368f5
#
_cell.length_a   1.000
_cell.length_b   1.000
_cell.length_c   1.000
_cell.angle_alpha   90.00
_cell.angle_beta   90.00
_cell.angle_gamma   90.00
#
_symmetry.space_group_name_H-M   'P 1'
#
loop_
_entity.id
_entity.type
_entity.pdbx_description
1 polymer ?
#
loop_
_entity_poly.entity_id
_entity_poly.type
_entity_poly.pdbx_seq_one_letter_code
_entity_poly.pdbx_strand_id
1 'polypeptide(L)'
;MKRTKNNEVSNDKTKSDAGATREQLSRREFAKTTMAAGAVAVTIPGVMQAAQQSSDDAPATAKPTQKAVAAAVEHRDGTTIPAEYYFEMEHYLKDEDYIAENWWLMADHVSRVSEPGDFFVFKFGLGESAIVVRNESGEVNAFHNVCRHRGSRLCRHDEDPRPDDDRLSVRQSGESGNAQVFRCPYHAWMYDLDGNLINAYDTHDDFEMAANGLVKCHMRIEEGHIFLNFSRAEEPPSFEDPFSYGFQRISEKHDMAGLKVGTRKSYQMKANWKLGLENFMECYHCGASHDNLVATHNWDYALSDGRRERWDNGVADWIGPELAADRGTGSGGPYDGELNPGFLTGSVDGQPLAPFLPGIKEWSHDTDIAITWFDSGYWQTYDDHIVVARFTPRGPELTDIEIFWLVHPDAVAGTDFDPEKLRELWDITIIEDAWIVENNQAGVKSKGYRSGRYSVHETQPSFFAGWYMREIVNG
;
A
#
# COMPACT_ATOMS: atom_id res chain seq x y z
N MET A 1 -45.64 13.48 47.48
CA MET A 1 -46.63 14.58 47.69
C MET A 1 -46.54 15.52 46.53
N LYS A 2 -47.64 15.65 45.77
CA LYS A 2 -48.06 16.68 44.81
C LYS A 2 -47.14 16.99 43.63
N ARG A 3 -47.41 16.55 42.35
CA ARG A 3 -48.46 17.00 41.38
C ARG A 3 -48.20 18.46 40.96
N THR A 4 -48.04 18.76 39.73
CA THR A 4 -48.70 18.87 38.44
C THR A 4 -48.26 20.18 37.80
N LYS A 5 -48.18 20.43 36.51
CA LYS A 5 -49.15 20.37 35.39
C LYS A 5 -48.48 20.76 34.06
N ASN A 6 -49.00 20.19 33.02
CA ASN A 6 -48.91 20.48 31.61
C ASN A 6 -49.07 21.94 31.22
N ASN A 7 -48.49 22.32 30.07
CA ASN A 7 -49.24 23.11 29.10
C ASN A 7 -48.75 22.84 27.67
N GLU A 8 -49.66 22.31 26.87
CA GLU A 8 -49.70 22.33 25.42
C GLU A 8 -50.06 23.72 24.91
N VAL A 9 -49.50 24.16 23.77
CA VAL A 9 -50.14 25.05 22.78
C VAL A 9 -49.41 24.86 21.46
N SER A 10 -49.98 24.17 20.54
CA SER A 10 -50.75 24.41 19.30
C SER A 10 -49.96 24.94 18.12
N ASN A 11 -50.05 24.10 17.05
CA ASN A 11 -49.88 24.36 15.62
C ASN A 11 -50.07 25.79 15.13
N ASP A 12 -49.21 26.26 14.24
CA ASP A 12 -49.71 26.89 13.03
C ASP A 12 -48.85 26.61 11.81
N LYS A 13 -49.53 26.24 10.72
CA LYS A 13 -48.98 25.97 9.38
C LYS A 13 -49.03 27.28 8.59
N THR A 14 -47.90 27.63 7.97
CA THR A 14 -47.99 28.39 6.71
C THR A 14 -46.95 27.85 5.72
N LYS A 15 -47.52 27.33 4.63
CA LYS A 15 -46.83 26.98 3.36
C LYS A 15 -46.37 28.28 2.69
N SER A 16 -45.18 28.27 2.08
CA SER A 16 -44.95 29.06 0.87
C SER A 16 -44.03 28.24 -0.04
N ASP A 17 -44.61 27.82 -1.18
CA ASP A 17 -43.94 27.31 -2.34
C ASP A 17 -42.98 28.33 -2.94
N ALA A 18 -41.78 27.92 -3.27
CA ALA A 18 -41.01 28.49 -4.38
C ALA A 18 -40.13 27.40 -4.96
N GLY A 19 -40.64 26.77 -6.01
CA GLY A 19 -39.90 25.84 -6.84
C GLY A 19 -38.82 26.57 -7.64
N ALA A 20 -37.63 26.02 -7.64
CA ALA A 20 -36.63 26.28 -8.68
C ALA A 20 -36.11 24.91 -9.14
N THR A 21 -36.62 24.49 -10.28
CA THR A 21 -36.09 23.37 -11.07
C THR A 21 -34.69 23.71 -11.56
N ARG A 22 -33.70 23.00 -11.06
CA ARG A 22 -32.37 22.92 -11.67
C ARG A 22 -32.41 21.86 -12.78
N GLU A 23 -32.39 22.31 -14.02
CA GLU A 23 -32.15 21.45 -15.17
C GLU A 23 -30.75 20.82 -15.05
N GLN A 24 -30.71 19.52 -15.02
CA GLN A 24 -29.51 18.72 -15.20
C GLN A 24 -29.09 18.78 -16.67
N LEU A 25 -28.10 19.59 -17.00
CA LEU A 25 -27.40 19.55 -18.28
C LEU A 25 -26.44 18.34 -18.25
N SER A 26 -26.70 17.39 -19.10
CA SER A 26 -25.90 16.16 -19.24
C SER A 26 -24.53 16.48 -19.84
N ARG A 27 -23.48 15.87 -19.31
CA ARG A 27 -22.08 15.97 -19.76
C ARG A 27 -21.86 15.60 -21.25
N ARG A 28 -22.88 15.12 -21.95
CA ARG A 28 -22.85 14.81 -23.39
C ARG A 28 -22.95 16.01 -24.31
N GLU A 29 -23.34 17.17 -23.83
CA GLU A 29 -23.45 18.38 -24.68
C GLU A 29 -22.21 19.27 -24.65
N PHE A 30 -21.30 19.10 -23.71
CA PHE A 30 -20.07 19.88 -23.63
C PHE A 30 -19.00 19.44 -24.67
N ALA A 31 -19.10 18.26 -25.22
CA ALA A 31 -18.15 17.72 -26.21
C ALA A 31 -18.41 18.07 -27.68
N LYS A 32 -19.43 18.88 -28.00
CA LYS A 32 -19.80 19.21 -29.39
C LYS A 32 -19.51 20.63 -29.83
N THR A 33 -18.91 21.50 -29.03
CA THR A 33 -18.75 22.92 -29.37
C THR A 33 -17.30 23.41 -29.48
N THR A 34 -16.31 22.53 -29.68
CA THR A 34 -14.93 22.98 -29.91
C THR A 34 -14.29 22.29 -31.10
N MET A 35 -14.90 22.48 -32.29
CA MET A 35 -14.22 22.21 -33.55
C MET A 35 -14.64 23.26 -34.57
N ALA A 36 -14.02 24.44 -34.54
CA ALA A 36 -13.84 25.33 -35.67
C ALA A 36 -13.03 26.57 -35.27
N ALA A 37 -11.72 26.51 -35.37
CA ALA A 37 -10.90 27.69 -35.67
C ALA A 37 -9.56 27.23 -36.25
N GLY A 38 -9.26 27.75 -37.43
CA GLY A 38 -8.32 27.29 -38.40
C GLY A 38 -6.83 27.34 -38.03
N ALA A 39 -6.12 26.44 -38.64
CA ALA A 39 -4.68 26.34 -38.69
C ALA A 39 -4.08 27.45 -39.57
N VAL A 40 -3.16 28.23 -39.02
CA VAL A 40 -2.16 28.99 -39.78
C VAL A 40 -0.80 28.33 -39.54
N ALA A 41 -0.29 27.68 -40.56
CA ALA A 41 1.03 27.11 -40.58
C ALA A 41 2.08 28.18 -40.82
N VAL A 42 2.99 28.35 -39.89
CA VAL A 42 4.26 29.05 -40.10
C VAL A 42 5.38 28.02 -40.12
N THR A 43 5.93 27.79 -41.29
CA THR A 43 7.09 26.92 -41.50
C THR A 43 8.38 27.65 -41.13
N ILE A 44 9.11 27.11 -40.16
CA ILE A 44 10.51 27.43 -39.91
C ILE A 44 11.34 26.17 -40.26
N PRO A 45 12.25 26.22 -41.24
CA PRO A 45 13.07 25.08 -41.61
C PRO A 45 14.30 25.02 -40.68
N GLY A 46 14.53 23.87 -40.02
CA GLY A 46 15.85 23.57 -39.48
C GLY A 46 15.99 22.93 -38.09
N VAL A 47 14.95 22.39 -37.49
CA VAL A 47 15.09 21.58 -36.25
C VAL A 47 14.09 20.42 -36.25
N MET A 48 14.23 19.56 -37.24
CA MET A 48 13.46 18.31 -37.31
C MET A 48 14.37 17.18 -37.76
N GLN A 49 15.27 16.71 -36.89
CA GLN A 49 15.97 15.44 -37.11
C GLN A 49 16.61 14.86 -35.87
N ALA A 50 16.04 15.08 -34.67
CA ALA A 50 16.55 14.43 -33.43
C ALA A 50 15.44 14.02 -32.44
N ALA A 51 14.18 13.91 -32.86
CA ALA A 51 13.08 13.56 -31.95
C ALA A 51 12.15 12.47 -32.54
N GLN A 52 12.68 11.52 -33.28
CA GLN A 52 11.91 10.43 -33.86
C GLN A 52 12.60 9.06 -33.74
N GLN A 53 13.35 8.85 -32.65
CA GLN A 53 13.92 7.53 -32.33
C GLN A 53 13.92 7.22 -30.84
N SER A 54 12.79 7.44 -30.13
CA SER A 54 12.66 6.99 -28.73
C SER A 54 11.23 6.68 -28.29
N SER A 55 10.32 6.26 -29.20
CA SER A 55 8.96 5.89 -28.80
C SER A 55 8.51 4.48 -29.23
N ASP A 56 9.41 3.62 -29.67
CA ASP A 56 9.04 2.27 -30.17
C ASP A 56 9.65 1.11 -29.37
N ASP A 57 10.27 1.33 -28.20
CA ASP A 57 10.81 0.27 -27.34
C ASP A 57 10.30 0.33 -25.88
N ALA A 58 9.04 0.68 -25.66
CA ALA A 58 8.38 0.28 -24.43
C ALA A 58 7.99 -1.20 -24.59
N PRO A 59 8.46 -2.14 -23.74
CA PRO A 59 8.04 -3.52 -23.82
C PRO A 59 6.53 -3.59 -23.62
N ALA A 60 5.84 -4.17 -24.60
CA ALA A 60 4.42 -4.41 -24.49
C ALA A 60 4.19 -5.30 -23.25
N THR A 61 3.44 -4.77 -22.26
CA THR A 61 3.01 -5.51 -21.08
C THR A 61 2.48 -6.88 -21.52
N ALA A 62 3.06 -7.95 -21.01
CA ALA A 62 2.68 -9.30 -21.39
C ALA A 62 1.23 -9.54 -20.99
N LYS A 63 0.35 -9.74 -21.98
CA LYS A 63 -1.06 -10.05 -21.70
C LYS A 63 -1.13 -11.37 -20.93
N PRO A 64 -1.94 -11.46 -19.86
CA PRO A 64 -2.11 -12.69 -19.11
C PRO A 64 -2.53 -13.86 -20.03
N THR A 65 -2.14 -15.06 -19.69
CA THR A 65 -2.40 -16.23 -20.52
C THR A 65 -3.86 -16.64 -20.48
N GLN A 66 -4.38 -17.25 -21.56
CA GLN A 66 -5.75 -17.81 -21.58
C GLN A 66 -6.04 -18.78 -20.43
N LYS A 67 -5.01 -19.41 -19.85
CA LYS A 67 -5.14 -20.30 -18.71
C LYS A 67 -5.42 -19.55 -17.41
N ALA A 68 -4.82 -18.36 -17.22
CA ALA A 68 -5.13 -17.47 -16.10
C ALA A 68 -6.57 -16.94 -16.18
N VAL A 69 -7.02 -16.61 -17.40
CA VAL A 69 -8.38 -16.17 -17.72
C VAL A 69 -9.43 -17.23 -17.36
N ALA A 70 -9.25 -18.48 -17.77
CA ALA A 70 -10.23 -19.55 -17.54
C ALA A 70 -10.38 -19.90 -16.06
N ALA A 71 -9.31 -19.84 -15.29
CA ALA A 71 -9.32 -20.22 -13.86
C ALA A 71 -9.96 -19.16 -12.96
N ALA A 72 -9.87 -17.89 -13.30
CA ALA A 72 -10.51 -16.81 -12.52
C ALA A 72 -12.04 -16.76 -12.74
N VAL A 73 -12.51 -17.18 -13.94
CA VAL A 73 -13.96 -17.32 -14.21
C VAL A 73 -14.60 -18.38 -13.33
N GLU A 74 -13.91 -19.45 -12.98
CA GLU A 74 -14.42 -20.53 -12.10
C GLU A 74 -14.64 -20.07 -10.64
N HIS A 75 -13.99 -19.01 -10.18
CA HIS A 75 -14.05 -18.54 -8.80
C HIS A 75 -14.91 -17.28 -8.57
N ARG A 76 -15.59 -16.76 -9.59
CA ARG A 76 -16.47 -15.57 -9.46
C ARG A 76 -17.56 -15.70 -8.40
N ASP A 77 -18.01 -16.92 -8.13
CA ASP A 77 -18.96 -17.25 -7.05
C ASP A 77 -18.25 -17.96 -5.88
N GLY A 78 -16.96 -17.63 -5.65
CA GLY A 78 -16.09 -18.33 -4.74
C GLY A 78 -16.54 -18.33 -3.29
N THR A 79 -16.03 -19.30 -2.58
CA THR A 79 -16.13 -19.38 -1.13
C THR A 79 -14.83 -18.87 -0.50
N THR A 80 -14.90 -18.44 0.75
CA THR A 80 -13.72 -18.09 1.55
C THR A 80 -12.72 -19.25 1.59
N ILE A 81 -11.45 -18.91 1.74
CA ILE A 81 -10.34 -19.88 1.83
C ILE A 81 -10.61 -20.88 2.96
N PRO A 82 -10.29 -22.19 2.79
CA PRO A 82 -10.44 -23.18 3.87
C PRO A 82 -9.61 -22.81 5.10
N ALA A 83 -10.10 -23.19 6.28
CA ALA A 83 -9.60 -22.73 7.58
C ALA A 83 -8.09 -22.93 7.79
N GLU A 84 -7.57 -24.10 7.40
CA GLU A 84 -6.18 -24.50 7.59
C GLU A 84 -5.17 -23.50 7.00
N TYR A 85 -5.52 -22.85 5.90
CA TYR A 85 -4.65 -21.87 5.23
C TYR A 85 -4.53 -20.55 5.98
N TYR A 86 -5.36 -20.32 7.01
CA TYR A 86 -5.28 -19.11 7.82
C TYR A 86 -4.48 -19.26 9.12
N PHE A 87 -4.06 -20.48 9.50
CA PHE A 87 -3.35 -20.63 10.77
C PHE A 87 -2.33 -21.78 10.83
N GLU A 88 -2.34 -22.72 9.88
CA GLU A 88 -1.37 -23.80 9.94
C GLU A 88 0.01 -23.35 9.44
N MET A 89 1.05 -23.68 10.22
CA MET A 89 2.43 -23.27 9.94
C MET A 89 2.93 -23.77 8.58
N GLU A 90 2.53 -24.98 8.17
CA GLU A 90 2.95 -25.56 6.89
C GLU A 90 2.49 -24.68 5.71
N HIS A 91 1.24 -24.20 5.76
CA HIS A 91 0.70 -23.31 4.71
C HIS A 91 1.35 -21.95 4.76
N TYR A 92 1.56 -21.42 5.96
CA TYR A 92 2.26 -20.14 6.11
C TYR A 92 3.68 -20.15 5.53
N LEU A 93 4.44 -21.23 5.72
CA LEU A 93 5.78 -21.34 5.15
C LEU A 93 5.75 -21.38 3.61
N LYS A 94 4.73 -21.99 3.01
CA LYS A 94 4.53 -21.91 1.55
C LYS A 94 4.19 -20.49 1.09
N ASP A 95 3.35 -19.79 1.85
CA ASP A 95 3.03 -18.38 1.59
C ASP A 95 4.31 -17.53 1.64
N GLU A 96 5.13 -17.70 2.71
CA GLU A 96 6.36 -16.96 2.91
C GLU A 96 7.36 -17.19 1.77
N ASP A 97 7.59 -18.45 1.39
CA ASP A 97 8.48 -18.82 0.28
C ASP A 97 7.98 -18.23 -1.04
N TYR A 98 6.67 -18.36 -1.32
CA TYR A 98 6.08 -17.83 -2.56
C TYR A 98 6.20 -16.31 -2.64
N ILE A 99 5.88 -15.61 -1.54
CA ILE A 99 5.97 -14.14 -1.45
C ILE A 99 7.41 -13.68 -1.63
N ALA A 100 8.37 -14.32 -0.93
CA ALA A 100 9.79 -13.98 -1.02
C ALA A 100 10.32 -14.06 -2.46
N GLU A 101 9.91 -15.08 -3.20
CA GLU A 101 10.42 -15.33 -4.56
C GLU A 101 9.68 -14.51 -5.63
N ASN A 102 8.41 -14.19 -5.44
CA ASN A 102 7.55 -13.68 -6.51
C ASN A 102 7.05 -12.25 -6.30
N TRP A 103 7.06 -11.71 -5.07
CA TRP A 103 6.48 -10.40 -4.80
C TRP A 103 7.52 -9.30 -4.63
N TRP A 104 7.17 -8.13 -5.09
CA TRP A 104 7.84 -6.89 -4.75
C TRP A 104 7.14 -6.27 -3.55
N LEU A 105 7.79 -6.30 -2.40
CA LEU A 105 7.22 -5.82 -1.15
C LEU A 105 7.52 -4.34 -0.97
N MET A 106 6.50 -3.51 -0.85
CA MET A 106 6.65 -2.09 -0.55
C MET A 106 7.27 -1.93 0.84
N ALA A 107 8.50 -1.44 0.89
CA ALA A 107 9.23 -1.30 2.15
C ALA A 107 8.94 0.04 2.83
N ASP A 108 9.06 1.15 2.11
CA ASP A 108 8.85 2.51 2.65
C ASP A 108 8.92 3.55 1.53
N HIS A 109 8.81 4.83 1.89
CA HIS A 109 9.08 5.96 1.01
C HIS A 109 10.54 6.44 1.15
N VAL A 110 11.15 6.91 0.05
CA VAL A 110 12.57 7.35 0.01
C VAL A 110 12.90 8.47 0.99
N SER A 111 11.89 9.27 1.40
CA SER A 111 12.09 10.32 2.40
C SER A 111 12.45 9.80 3.79
N ARG A 112 12.32 8.48 4.02
CA ARG A 112 12.78 7.84 5.26
C ARG A 112 14.29 7.75 5.35
N VAL A 113 14.97 7.72 4.22
CA VAL A 113 16.42 7.69 4.10
C VAL A 113 16.87 8.92 3.31
N SER A 114 16.61 10.13 3.82
CA SER A 114 16.81 11.40 3.13
C SER A 114 18.29 11.80 3.06
N GLU A 115 19.06 11.49 4.09
CA GLU A 115 20.46 11.91 4.22
C GLU A 115 21.43 10.73 4.11
N PRO A 116 22.66 10.93 3.64
CA PRO A 116 23.70 9.90 3.67
C PRO A 116 23.86 9.28 5.06
N GLY A 117 23.89 7.95 5.10
CA GLY A 117 23.94 7.17 6.32
C GLY A 117 22.58 6.83 6.92
N ASP A 118 21.50 7.49 6.52
CA ASP A 118 20.16 7.11 6.99
C ASP A 118 19.81 5.71 6.55
N PHE A 119 19.33 4.92 7.49
CA PHE A 119 18.94 3.53 7.24
C PHE A 119 17.72 3.11 8.03
N PHE A 120 17.06 2.06 7.54
CA PHE A 120 16.06 1.28 8.29
C PHE A 120 16.16 -0.20 7.94
N VAL A 121 15.58 -1.04 8.81
CA VAL A 121 15.44 -2.48 8.59
C VAL A 121 13.99 -2.77 8.19
N PHE A 122 13.83 -3.37 7.04
CA PHE A 122 12.57 -3.97 6.60
C PHE A 122 12.55 -5.43 7.06
N LYS A 123 11.46 -5.85 7.71
CA LYS A 123 11.28 -7.20 8.24
C LYS A 123 10.19 -7.91 7.46
N PHE A 124 10.41 -9.18 7.14
CA PHE A 124 9.47 -10.01 6.42
C PHE A 124 9.49 -11.44 6.99
N GLY A 125 8.33 -12.10 6.99
CA GLY A 125 8.20 -13.49 7.40
C GLY A 125 8.71 -13.77 8.83
N LEU A 126 9.11 -15.00 9.07
CA LEU A 126 9.61 -15.46 10.36
C LEU A 126 11.06 -15.04 10.66
N GLY A 127 11.84 -14.72 9.65
CA GLY A 127 13.27 -14.48 9.86
C GLY A 127 13.97 -13.56 8.87
N GLU A 128 13.38 -13.26 7.75
CA GLU A 128 13.99 -12.42 6.73
C GLU A 128 13.97 -10.94 7.13
N SER A 129 15.06 -10.25 6.81
CA SER A 129 15.11 -8.80 6.92
C SER A 129 16.17 -8.22 5.99
N ALA A 130 15.92 -6.99 5.53
CA ALA A 130 16.85 -6.22 4.71
C ALA A 130 17.18 -4.88 5.38
N ILE A 131 18.43 -4.45 5.26
CA ILE A 131 18.88 -3.11 5.60
C ILE A 131 18.73 -2.26 4.34
N VAL A 132 17.94 -1.20 4.41
CA VAL A 132 17.86 -0.17 3.37
C VAL A 132 18.62 1.05 3.86
N VAL A 133 19.54 1.56 3.06
CA VAL A 133 20.47 2.63 3.47
C VAL A 133 20.77 3.57 2.31
N ARG A 134 20.89 4.87 2.59
CA ARG A 134 21.45 5.84 1.63
C ARG A 134 22.96 5.91 1.82
N ASN A 135 23.71 5.67 0.75
CA ASN A 135 25.17 5.75 0.78
C ASN A 135 25.68 7.20 0.69
N GLU A 136 26.99 7.38 0.79
CA GLU A 136 27.64 8.68 0.72
C GLU A 136 27.49 9.39 -0.64
N SER A 137 27.24 8.64 -1.72
CA SER A 137 26.98 9.20 -3.06
C SER A 137 25.51 9.62 -3.26
N GLY A 138 24.64 9.34 -2.28
CA GLY A 138 23.21 9.64 -2.35
C GLY A 138 22.35 8.52 -2.96
N GLU A 139 22.95 7.38 -3.31
CA GLU A 139 22.22 6.22 -3.81
C GLU A 139 21.60 5.43 -2.65
N VAL A 140 20.42 4.85 -2.88
CA VAL A 140 19.79 3.94 -1.91
C VAL A 140 20.21 2.52 -2.23
N ASN A 141 20.70 1.79 -1.24
CA ASN A 141 21.08 0.39 -1.33
C ASN A 141 20.18 -0.46 -0.42
N ALA A 142 20.00 -1.73 -0.76
CA ALA A 142 19.35 -2.73 0.07
C ALA A 142 20.20 -3.99 0.20
N PHE A 143 20.37 -4.49 1.42
CA PHE A 143 21.18 -5.68 1.70
C PHE A 143 20.41 -6.60 2.63
N HIS A 144 20.52 -7.94 2.43
CA HIS A 144 20.11 -8.86 3.47
C HIS A 144 20.81 -8.55 4.78
N ASN A 145 20.06 -8.50 5.88
CA ASN A 145 20.57 -8.16 7.22
C ASN A 145 21.37 -9.31 7.85
N VAL A 146 22.36 -9.81 7.12
CA VAL A 146 23.12 -11.02 7.45
C VAL A 146 24.59 -10.83 7.20
N CYS A 147 25.41 -10.99 8.26
CA CYS A 147 26.86 -10.96 8.16
C CYS A 147 27.40 -12.17 7.37
N ARG A 148 28.28 -11.92 6.41
CA ARG A 148 28.88 -12.94 5.54
C ARG A 148 29.76 -13.95 6.27
N HIS A 149 30.20 -13.64 7.51
CA HIS A 149 31.07 -14.54 8.29
C HIS A 149 30.30 -15.77 8.77
N ARG A 150 29.31 -15.59 9.66
CA ARG A 150 28.59 -16.69 10.31
C ARG A 150 27.09 -16.41 10.49
N GLY A 151 26.52 -15.53 9.65
CA GLY A 151 25.08 -15.31 9.59
C GLY A 151 24.47 -14.49 10.74
N SER A 152 25.29 -13.79 11.54
CA SER A 152 24.72 -12.88 12.56
C SER A 152 24.01 -11.69 11.90
N ARG A 153 22.85 -11.31 12.41
CA ARG A 153 22.20 -10.06 12.00
C ARG A 153 23.10 -8.86 12.35
N LEU A 154 23.21 -7.92 11.43
CA LEU A 154 24.00 -6.68 11.61
C LEU A 154 23.21 -5.65 12.43
N CYS A 155 21.96 -5.43 12.03
CA CYS A 155 21.01 -4.58 12.73
C CYS A 155 20.00 -5.44 13.48
N ARG A 156 19.68 -5.07 14.71
CA ARG A 156 18.68 -5.76 15.51
C ARG A 156 17.27 -5.33 15.11
N HIS A 157 16.30 -6.16 15.41
CA HIS A 157 14.91 -5.77 15.43
C HIS A 157 14.56 -5.19 16.81
N ASP A 158 13.68 -4.20 16.88
CA ASP A 158 13.34 -3.56 18.15
C ASP A 158 12.54 -4.49 19.08
N GLU A 159 11.78 -5.45 18.52
CA GLU A 159 11.08 -6.49 19.24
C GLU A 159 11.98 -7.63 19.75
N ASP A 160 13.25 -7.68 19.33
CA ASP A 160 14.16 -8.72 19.79
C ASP A 160 14.36 -8.63 21.32
N PRO A 161 14.17 -9.72 22.06
CA PRO A 161 14.38 -9.70 23.50
C PRO A 161 15.84 -9.36 23.80
N ARG A 162 16.03 -8.33 24.60
CA ARG A 162 17.35 -7.95 25.12
C ARG A 162 17.37 -8.21 26.63
N PRO A 163 18.42 -8.84 27.15
CA PRO A 163 18.60 -8.85 28.60
C PRO A 163 18.71 -7.40 29.10
N ASP A 164 17.91 -7.06 30.10
CA ASP A 164 17.97 -5.77 30.78
C ASP A 164 19.12 -5.81 31.81
N ASP A 165 20.36 -5.66 31.30
CA ASP A 165 21.56 -5.69 32.10
C ASP A 165 22.59 -4.68 31.59
N ASP A 166 22.80 -3.63 32.35
CA ASP A 166 23.72 -2.51 32.02
C ASP A 166 25.19 -2.95 31.85
N ARG A 167 25.54 -4.15 32.27
CA ARG A 167 26.89 -4.70 32.11
C ARG A 167 27.15 -5.27 30.73
N LEU A 168 26.12 -5.40 29.90
CA LEU A 168 26.27 -5.94 28.55
C LEU A 168 26.96 -4.92 27.63
N SER A 169 28.05 -5.34 27.00
CA SER A 169 28.88 -4.52 26.12
C SER A 169 28.64 -4.78 24.63
N VAL A 170 27.64 -5.60 24.27
CA VAL A 170 27.32 -5.89 22.86
C VAL A 170 26.79 -4.64 22.18
N ARG A 171 27.47 -4.22 21.13
CA ARG A 171 27.10 -3.08 20.30
C ARG A 171 26.58 -3.56 18.96
N GLN A 172 25.34 -3.22 18.66
CA GLN A 172 24.64 -3.54 17.41
C GLN A 172 23.78 -2.35 17.00
N SER A 173 23.72 -2.04 15.71
CA SER A 173 22.82 -1.03 15.18
C SER A 173 21.37 -1.39 15.48
N GLY A 174 20.53 -0.38 15.74
CA GLY A 174 19.10 -0.53 15.93
C GLY A 174 18.39 -0.88 14.63
N GLU A 175 17.06 -0.77 14.66
CA GLU A 175 16.20 -1.00 13.51
C GLU A 175 16.19 0.19 12.52
N SER A 176 16.62 1.35 12.96
CA SER A 176 16.78 2.55 12.11
C SER A 176 17.78 3.54 12.73
N GLY A 177 18.19 4.51 11.95
CA GLY A 177 19.09 5.58 12.40
C GLY A 177 19.97 6.10 11.29
N ASN A 178 21.10 6.67 11.68
CA ASN A 178 22.15 7.10 10.76
C ASN A 178 23.46 6.36 11.11
N ALA A 179 24.06 5.71 10.12
CA ALA A 179 25.28 4.92 10.27
C ALA A 179 26.32 5.32 9.23
N GLN A 180 27.58 5.28 9.61
CA GLN A 180 28.70 5.40 8.68
C GLN A 180 29.18 4.02 8.20
N VAL A 181 28.99 2.99 9.02
CA VAL A 181 29.34 1.60 8.75
C VAL A 181 28.40 0.67 9.49
N PHE A 182 28.20 -0.52 8.97
CA PHE A 182 27.52 -1.60 9.67
C PHE A 182 28.55 -2.55 10.30
N ARG A 183 28.54 -2.63 11.63
CA ARG A 183 29.45 -3.49 12.38
C ARG A 183 28.73 -4.71 12.91
N CYS A 184 29.22 -5.89 12.53
CA CYS A 184 28.70 -7.16 13.05
C CYS A 184 28.93 -7.24 14.57
N PRO A 185 27.90 -7.53 15.38
CA PRO A 185 28.02 -7.61 16.84
C PRO A 185 28.82 -8.83 17.31
N TYR A 186 28.98 -9.84 16.43
CA TYR A 186 29.62 -11.11 16.82
C TYR A 186 31.13 -11.05 16.77
N HIS A 187 31.74 -10.76 15.60
CA HIS A 187 33.20 -10.73 15.44
C HIS A 187 33.72 -9.40 14.89
N ALA A 188 32.89 -8.37 14.96
CA ALA A 188 33.24 -7.01 14.55
C ALA A 188 33.64 -6.82 13.08
N TRP A 189 33.24 -7.72 12.16
CA TRP A 189 33.35 -7.44 10.74
C TRP A 189 32.60 -6.16 10.41
N MET A 190 33.19 -5.31 9.55
CA MET A 190 32.63 -4.01 9.24
C MET A 190 32.39 -3.89 7.74
N TYR A 191 31.24 -3.34 7.41
CA TYR A 191 30.79 -3.10 6.04
C TYR A 191 30.52 -1.62 5.86
N ASP A 192 30.90 -1.08 4.70
CA ASP A 192 30.52 0.27 4.31
C ASP A 192 29.02 0.33 3.87
N LEU A 193 28.56 1.52 3.47
CA LEU A 193 27.17 1.72 3.04
C LEU A 193 26.91 1.22 1.62
N ASP A 194 27.94 0.77 0.90
CA ASP A 194 27.83 0.06 -0.38
C ASP A 194 27.87 -1.46 -0.20
N GLY A 195 27.93 -1.93 1.04
CA GLY A 195 27.95 -3.34 1.40
C GLY A 195 29.30 -4.01 1.28
N ASN A 196 30.40 -3.28 0.96
CA ASN A 196 31.71 -3.86 0.88
C ASN A 196 32.23 -4.20 2.28
N LEU A 197 32.88 -5.36 2.42
CA LEU A 197 33.61 -5.69 3.65
C LEU A 197 34.89 -4.85 3.70
N ILE A 198 34.96 -3.92 4.67
CA ILE A 198 36.08 -3.00 4.83
C ILE A 198 37.02 -3.36 5.98
N ASN A 199 36.60 -4.25 6.88
CA ASN A 199 37.44 -4.72 7.97
C ASN A 199 37.00 -6.11 8.43
N ALA A 200 37.97 -7.02 8.52
CA ALA A 200 37.88 -8.35 9.13
C ALA A 200 39.20 -8.68 9.82
N TYR A 201 39.15 -9.21 11.04
CA TYR A 201 40.35 -9.46 11.84
C TYR A 201 40.79 -10.93 11.74
N ASP A 202 42.09 -11.17 11.81
CA ASP A 202 42.72 -12.49 11.94
C ASP A 202 42.20 -13.51 10.90
N THR A 203 42.12 -13.06 9.63
CA THR A 203 41.69 -13.92 8.50
C THR A 203 42.92 -14.69 7.97
N HIS A 204 42.64 -15.78 7.21
CA HIS A 204 43.67 -16.52 6.49
C HIS A 204 44.35 -15.67 5.41
N ASP A 205 45.60 -16.01 5.03
CA ASP A 205 46.38 -15.28 4.04
C ASP A 205 45.71 -15.20 2.64
N ASP A 206 44.88 -16.15 2.30
CA ASP A 206 44.12 -16.23 1.05
C ASP A 206 42.69 -15.63 1.12
N PHE A 207 42.37 -14.94 2.22
CA PHE A 207 41.08 -14.33 2.41
C PHE A 207 40.91 -13.07 1.58
N GLU A 208 39.96 -13.07 0.67
CA GLU A 208 39.64 -11.93 -0.19
C GLU A 208 38.42 -11.14 0.40
N MET A 209 38.68 -9.97 0.95
CA MET A 209 37.60 -9.11 1.51
C MET A 209 36.57 -8.75 0.45
N ALA A 210 36.97 -8.47 -0.80
CA ALA A 210 36.07 -8.08 -1.87
C ALA A 210 35.02 -9.17 -2.21
N ALA A 211 35.35 -10.45 -1.97
CA ALA A 211 34.40 -11.57 -2.17
C ALA A 211 33.40 -11.76 -1.01
N ASN A 212 33.57 -11.00 0.08
CA ASN A 212 32.81 -11.16 1.31
C ASN A 212 31.95 -9.94 1.67
N GLY A 213 31.55 -9.14 0.68
CA GLY A 213 30.57 -8.07 0.82
C GLY A 213 29.17 -8.60 1.19
N LEU A 214 28.31 -7.73 1.66
CA LEU A 214 26.90 -8.06 1.96
C LEU A 214 26.18 -8.53 0.69
N VAL A 215 25.23 -9.44 0.88
CA VAL A 215 24.36 -9.89 -0.21
C VAL A 215 23.33 -8.80 -0.47
N LYS A 216 23.26 -8.33 -1.71
CA LYS A 216 22.24 -7.36 -2.12
C LYS A 216 20.86 -8.02 -2.08
N CYS A 217 19.89 -7.29 -1.59
CA CYS A 217 18.47 -7.57 -1.79
C CYS A 217 18.04 -6.87 -3.08
N HIS A 218 17.24 -7.51 -3.92
CA HIS A 218 16.69 -6.84 -5.09
C HIS A 218 15.84 -5.65 -4.63
N MET A 219 16.07 -4.51 -5.25
CA MET A 219 15.40 -3.27 -4.88
C MET A 219 15.02 -2.48 -6.12
N ARG A 220 13.85 -1.86 -6.09
CA ARG A 220 13.40 -0.88 -7.06
C ARG A 220 12.79 0.31 -6.32
N ILE A 221 12.95 1.49 -6.87
CA ILE A 221 12.28 2.71 -6.42
C ILE A 221 11.35 3.14 -7.53
N GLU A 222 10.07 3.26 -7.21
CA GLU A 222 9.03 3.70 -8.13
C GLU A 222 8.15 4.72 -7.42
N GLU A 223 7.95 5.88 -8.04
CA GLU A 223 7.17 6.99 -7.47
C GLU A 223 7.51 7.29 -6.00
N GLY A 224 8.81 7.30 -5.68
CA GLY A 224 9.33 7.53 -4.33
C GLY A 224 9.16 6.37 -3.35
N HIS A 225 8.49 5.29 -3.74
CA HIS A 225 8.35 4.10 -2.89
C HIS A 225 9.49 3.11 -3.16
N ILE A 226 10.03 2.55 -2.09
CA ILE A 226 11.10 1.53 -2.13
C ILE A 226 10.42 0.17 -2.10
N PHE A 227 10.70 -0.64 -3.10
CA PHE A 227 10.23 -2.02 -3.20
C PHE A 227 11.41 -2.99 -3.08
N LEU A 228 11.21 -4.09 -2.35
CA LEU A 228 12.19 -5.14 -2.14
C LEU A 228 11.64 -6.47 -2.62
N ASN A 229 12.52 -7.30 -3.19
CA ASN A 229 12.23 -8.69 -3.48
C ASN A 229 13.35 -9.55 -2.89
N PHE A 230 12.98 -10.61 -2.17
CA PHE A 230 13.90 -11.48 -1.43
C PHE A 230 14.34 -12.71 -2.22
N SER A 231 13.99 -12.80 -3.51
CA SER A 231 14.41 -13.90 -4.36
C SER A 231 15.93 -14.04 -4.39
N ARG A 232 16.38 -15.29 -4.41
CA ARG A 232 17.79 -15.65 -4.61
C ARG A 232 18.17 -15.79 -6.08
N ALA A 233 17.22 -15.62 -6.99
CA ALA A 233 17.48 -15.61 -8.42
C ALA A 233 18.43 -14.47 -8.79
N GLU A 234 19.23 -14.66 -9.84
CA GLU A 234 20.10 -13.59 -10.37
C GLU A 234 19.26 -12.41 -10.88
N GLU A 235 18.15 -12.72 -11.54
CA GLU A 235 17.15 -11.75 -12.00
C GLU A 235 15.87 -11.91 -11.18
N PRO A 236 15.35 -10.83 -10.58
CA PRO A 236 14.10 -10.88 -9.84
C PRO A 236 12.91 -11.04 -10.79
N PRO A 237 11.72 -11.38 -10.27
CA PRO A 237 10.50 -11.38 -11.08
C PRO A 237 10.23 -10.01 -11.69
N SER A 238 9.47 -9.98 -12.80
CA SER A 238 9.07 -8.72 -13.43
C SER A 238 8.35 -7.83 -12.41
N PHE A 239 8.71 -6.55 -12.39
CA PHE A 239 8.04 -5.55 -11.57
C PHE A 239 6.75 -5.02 -12.24
N GLU A 240 6.66 -5.12 -13.55
CA GLU A 240 5.58 -4.50 -14.33
C GLU A 240 4.24 -5.23 -14.20
N ASP A 241 4.29 -6.55 -14.01
CA ASP A 241 3.09 -7.39 -13.87
C ASP A 241 2.27 -7.12 -12.60
N PRO A 242 2.89 -6.94 -11.42
CA PRO A 242 2.14 -6.69 -10.19
C PRO A 242 1.71 -5.23 -10.04
N PHE A 243 2.34 -4.30 -10.78
CA PHE A 243 2.07 -2.89 -10.61
C PHE A 243 0.70 -2.52 -11.12
N SER A 244 -0.18 -2.27 -10.21
CA SER A 244 -1.58 -2.13 -10.52
C SER A 244 -1.87 -0.86 -11.31
N TYR A 245 -2.82 -0.96 -12.21
CA TYR A 245 -3.49 0.17 -12.83
C TYR A 245 -3.89 1.25 -11.78
N GLY A 246 -4.26 0.82 -10.56
CA GLY A 246 -4.62 1.74 -9.49
C GLY A 246 -3.47 2.62 -9.02
N PHE A 247 -2.31 2.03 -8.78
CA PHE A 247 -1.13 2.79 -8.38
C PHE A 247 -0.66 3.72 -9.51
N GLN A 248 -0.63 3.24 -10.75
CA GLN A 248 -0.29 4.05 -11.91
C GLN A 248 -1.21 5.26 -12.05
N ARG A 249 -2.52 5.07 -11.88
CA ARG A 249 -3.48 6.17 -11.93
C ARG A 249 -3.25 7.21 -10.83
N ILE A 250 -2.91 6.76 -9.61
CA ILE A 250 -2.57 7.66 -8.50
C ILE A 250 -1.29 8.42 -8.80
N SER A 251 -0.26 7.75 -9.31
CA SER A 251 1.02 8.37 -9.63
C SER A 251 0.94 9.37 -10.78
N GLU A 252 0.07 9.13 -11.75
CA GLU A 252 -0.21 10.11 -12.83
C GLU A 252 -0.88 11.40 -12.30
N LYS A 253 -1.66 11.30 -11.21
CA LYS A 253 -2.35 12.44 -10.61
C LYS A 253 -1.48 13.19 -9.60
N HIS A 254 -0.61 12.48 -8.88
CA HIS A 254 0.18 13.00 -7.78
C HIS A 254 1.66 12.69 -7.98
N ASP A 255 2.52 13.69 -7.92
CA ASP A 255 3.99 13.51 -7.86
C ASP A 255 4.38 12.94 -6.48
N MET A 256 4.13 11.64 -6.30
CA MET A 256 4.39 10.99 -5.01
C MET A 256 5.88 10.98 -4.65
N ALA A 257 6.77 10.90 -5.63
CA ALA A 257 8.22 10.92 -5.41
C ALA A 257 8.71 12.21 -4.75
N GLY A 258 8.04 13.32 -5.04
CA GLY A 258 8.34 14.63 -4.46
C GLY A 258 7.78 14.85 -3.06
N LEU A 259 6.88 13.98 -2.56
CA LEU A 259 6.28 14.11 -1.25
C LEU A 259 7.23 13.66 -0.13
N LYS A 260 6.83 13.91 1.12
CA LYS A 260 7.54 13.36 2.29
C LYS A 260 6.60 12.71 3.28
N VAL A 261 7.13 11.77 4.05
CA VAL A 261 6.40 11.20 5.18
C VAL A 261 6.25 12.25 6.27
N GLY A 262 5.02 12.71 6.50
CA GLY A 262 4.67 13.66 7.56
C GLY A 262 4.55 12.97 8.91
N THR A 263 4.02 11.77 8.94
CA THR A 263 3.90 10.94 10.15
C THR A 263 3.77 9.46 9.77
N ARG A 264 4.00 8.57 10.75
CA ARG A 264 3.81 7.12 10.59
C ARG A 264 3.30 6.48 11.87
N LYS A 265 2.70 5.31 11.73
CA LYS A 265 2.33 4.47 12.87
C LYS A 265 2.32 3.00 12.45
N SER A 266 2.82 2.15 13.34
CA SER A 266 2.86 0.70 13.14
C SER A 266 1.89 0.02 14.10
N TYR A 267 1.26 -1.04 13.61
CA TYR A 267 0.32 -1.88 14.36
C TYR A 267 0.69 -3.34 14.16
N GLN A 268 0.36 -4.16 15.13
CA GLN A 268 0.42 -5.61 15.01
C GLN A 268 -0.99 -6.17 15.08
N MET A 269 -1.42 -6.84 14.02
CA MET A 269 -2.67 -7.55 13.95
C MET A 269 -2.42 -9.04 14.21
N LYS A 270 -3.06 -9.60 15.23
CA LYS A 270 -2.95 -11.03 15.59
C LYS A 270 -3.85 -11.89 14.72
N ALA A 271 -3.59 -11.81 13.43
CA ALA A 271 -4.31 -12.55 12.40
C ALA A 271 -3.40 -12.84 11.21
N ASN A 272 -3.83 -13.80 10.39
CA ASN A 272 -3.17 -14.13 9.14
C ASN A 272 -3.27 -12.95 8.15
N TRP A 273 -2.21 -12.71 7.41
CA TRP A 273 -2.10 -11.64 6.42
C TRP A 273 -3.23 -11.66 5.37
N LYS A 274 -3.72 -12.86 5.00
CA LYS A 274 -4.82 -13.00 4.04
C LYS A 274 -6.11 -12.40 4.57
N LEU A 275 -6.45 -12.64 5.84
CA LEU A 275 -7.64 -12.04 6.46
C LEU A 275 -7.54 -10.50 6.52
N GLY A 276 -6.33 -9.98 6.76
CA GLY A 276 -6.09 -8.53 6.72
C GLY A 276 -6.30 -7.96 5.32
N LEU A 277 -5.71 -8.59 4.30
CA LEU A 277 -5.90 -8.14 2.92
C LEU A 277 -7.34 -8.28 2.44
N GLU A 278 -8.01 -9.40 2.74
CA GLU A 278 -9.42 -9.60 2.39
C GLU A 278 -10.30 -8.49 2.97
N ASN A 279 -10.06 -8.07 4.21
CA ASN A 279 -10.78 -6.97 4.85
C ASN A 279 -10.55 -5.63 4.11
N PHE A 280 -9.30 -5.29 3.78
CA PHE A 280 -8.97 -4.04 3.10
C PHE A 280 -9.36 -3.98 1.61
N MET A 281 -9.67 -5.12 1.00
CA MET A 281 -10.11 -5.21 -0.39
C MET A 281 -11.58 -4.86 -0.62
N GLU A 282 -12.34 -4.62 0.44
CA GLU A 282 -13.77 -4.33 0.34
C GLU A 282 -14.20 -3.29 1.39
N CYS A 283 -15.40 -2.80 1.30
CA CYS A 283 -16.00 -1.91 2.29
C CYS A 283 -17.43 -2.36 2.67
N TYR A 284 -17.73 -3.65 2.48
CA TYR A 284 -19.02 -4.21 2.83
C TYR A 284 -19.24 -4.23 4.36
N HIS A 285 -18.12 -4.39 5.12
CA HIS A 285 -18.12 -4.31 6.59
C HIS A 285 -18.16 -2.88 7.12
N CYS A 286 -17.76 -1.87 6.33
CA CYS A 286 -17.51 -0.50 6.82
C CYS A 286 -18.73 0.10 7.52
N GLY A 287 -19.92 -0.08 6.95
CA GLY A 287 -21.17 0.43 7.54
C GLY A 287 -21.56 -0.16 8.90
N ALA A 288 -20.96 -1.30 9.26
CA ALA A 288 -21.20 -1.96 10.55
C ALA A 288 -20.06 -1.73 11.56
N SER A 289 -18.89 -1.29 11.10
CA SER A 289 -17.66 -1.31 11.88
C SER A 289 -16.99 0.05 12.07
N HIS A 290 -17.25 1.04 11.20
CA HIS A 290 -16.48 2.29 11.13
C HIS A 290 -17.34 3.55 11.12
N ASP A 291 -17.89 3.93 12.27
CA ASP A 291 -18.76 5.11 12.37
C ASP A 291 -18.07 6.39 11.84
N ASN A 292 -16.78 6.59 12.13
CA ASN A 292 -16.05 7.78 11.68
C ASN A 292 -15.73 7.74 10.18
N LEU A 293 -15.34 6.56 9.66
CA LEU A 293 -15.01 6.40 8.24
C LEU A 293 -16.25 6.63 7.37
N VAL A 294 -17.40 6.04 7.71
CA VAL A 294 -18.64 6.22 6.95
C VAL A 294 -19.26 7.62 7.14
N ALA A 295 -18.94 8.32 8.24
CA ALA A 295 -19.30 9.74 8.40
C ALA A 295 -18.49 10.63 7.47
N THR A 296 -17.25 10.26 7.16
CA THR A 296 -16.32 11.00 6.29
C THR A 296 -16.53 10.66 4.82
N HIS A 297 -16.59 9.37 4.50
CA HIS A 297 -16.67 8.85 3.13
C HIS A 297 -18.09 8.46 2.77
N ASN A 298 -18.46 8.66 1.50
CA ASN A 298 -19.76 8.26 1.00
C ASN A 298 -19.86 6.74 0.85
N TRP A 299 -20.32 6.08 1.91
CA TRP A 299 -20.44 4.64 1.96
C TRP A 299 -21.47 4.08 0.96
N ASP A 300 -22.59 4.79 0.75
CA ASP A 300 -23.59 4.39 -0.25
C ASP A 300 -22.98 4.39 -1.65
N TYR A 301 -22.11 5.36 -1.96
CA TYR A 301 -21.36 5.40 -3.19
C TYR A 301 -20.37 4.23 -3.28
N ALA A 302 -19.68 3.91 -2.20
CA ALA A 302 -18.72 2.82 -2.14
C ALA A 302 -19.34 1.46 -2.48
N LEU A 303 -20.62 1.24 -2.15
CA LEU A 303 -21.38 0.02 -2.46
C LEU A 303 -22.23 0.12 -3.73
N SER A 304 -22.19 1.22 -4.45
CA SER A 304 -23.06 1.44 -5.62
C SER A 304 -22.68 0.58 -6.83
N ASP A 305 -23.69 0.17 -7.59
CA ASP A 305 -23.47 -0.50 -8.87
C ASP A 305 -22.76 0.41 -9.88
N GLY A 306 -22.97 1.72 -9.82
CA GLY A 306 -22.31 2.69 -10.67
C GLY A 306 -20.80 2.79 -10.42
N ARG A 307 -20.32 2.64 -9.17
CA ARG A 307 -18.90 2.54 -8.84
C ARG A 307 -18.27 1.28 -9.43
N ARG A 308 -18.94 0.15 -9.25
CA ARG A 308 -18.48 -1.11 -9.81
C ARG A 308 -18.41 -1.08 -11.34
N GLU A 309 -19.43 -0.51 -12.00
CA GLU A 309 -19.45 -0.34 -13.47
C GLU A 309 -18.30 0.56 -13.96
N ARG A 310 -18.03 1.67 -13.28
CA ARG A 310 -16.90 2.56 -13.63
C ARG A 310 -15.55 1.85 -13.48
N TRP A 311 -15.38 1.09 -12.42
CA TRP A 311 -14.18 0.32 -12.21
C TRP A 311 -14.00 -0.76 -13.28
N ASP A 312 -15.05 -1.51 -13.60
CA ASP A 312 -15.05 -2.53 -14.65
C ASP A 312 -14.66 -1.93 -16.01
N ASN A 313 -15.20 -0.76 -16.33
CA ASN A 313 -14.88 -0.06 -17.58
C ASN A 313 -13.43 0.46 -17.59
N GLY A 314 -12.94 1.03 -16.50
CA GLY A 314 -11.56 1.51 -16.41
C GLY A 314 -10.54 0.38 -16.55
N VAL A 315 -10.77 -0.74 -15.89
CA VAL A 315 -9.93 -1.93 -16.05
C VAL A 315 -10.03 -2.51 -17.45
N ALA A 316 -11.23 -2.53 -18.06
CA ALA A 316 -11.43 -3.01 -19.42
C ALA A 316 -10.68 -2.17 -20.47
N ASP A 317 -10.58 -0.87 -20.27
CA ASP A 317 -9.84 0.02 -21.18
C ASP A 317 -8.32 -0.25 -21.13
N TRP A 318 -7.82 -0.64 -19.97
CA TRP A 318 -6.39 -0.91 -19.76
C TRP A 318 -5.96 -2.31 -20.20
N ILE A 319 -6.66 -3.36 -19.75
CA ILE A 319 -6.29 -4.77 -20.01
C ILE A 319 -7.12 -5.44 -21.08
N GLY A 320 -8.16 -4.78 -21.57
CA GLY A 320 -9.13 -5.29 -22.51
C GLY A 320 -10.33 -5.97 -21.84
N PRO A 321 -11.50 -5.96 -22.49
CA PRO A 321 -12.76 -6.39 -21.90
C PRO A 321 -12.79 -7.88 -21.51
N GLU A 322 -12.05 -8.72 -22.23
CA GLU A 322 -11.97 -10.16 -21.93
C GLU A 322 -11.20 -10.44 -20.66
N LEU A 323 -10.15 -9.65 -20.38
CA LEU A 323 -9.30 -9.78 -19.19
C LEU A 323 -9.87 -9.02 -18.00
N ALA A 324 -10.51 -7.88 -18.24
CA ALA A 324 -11.25 -7.16 -17.20
C ALA A 324 -12.37 -8.03 -16.63
N ALA A 325 -12.98 -8.86 -17.47
CA ALA A 325 -13.94 -9.84 -17.03
C ALA A 325 -13.34 -10.90 -16.10
N ASP A 326 -12.05 -11.09 -16.14
CA ASP A 326 -11.30 -12.12 -15.43
C ASP A 326 -10.57 -11.61 -14.19
N ARG A 327 -10.30 -10.34 -14.05
CA ARG A 327 -9.66 -9.70 -12.89
C ARG A 327 -8.55 -10.50 -12.18
N GLY A 328 -8.03 -11.53 -12.84
CA GLY A 328 -6.98 -12.41 -12.32
C GLY A 328 -5.59 -11.77 -12.33
N THR A 329 -5.49 -10.46 -12.49
CA THR A 329 -4.22 -9.74 -12.62
C THR A 329 -3.60 -9.31 -11.30
N GLY A 330 -4.14 -9.76 -10.17
CA GLY A 330 -3.46 -9.58 -8.89
C GLY A 330 -3.52 -8.18 -8.27
N SER A 331 -4.25 -7.25 -8.84
CA SER A 331 -4.45 -5.96 -8.21
C SER A 331 -5.92 -5.62 -8.01
N GLY A 332 -6.26 -5.20 -6.81
CA GLY A 332 -7.49 -4.46 -6.60
C GLY A 332 -7.38 -3.16 -7.39
N GLY A 333 -8.20 -2.96 -8.41
CA GLY A 333 -8.12 -1.75 -9.25
C GLY A 333 -8.33 -0.46 -8.47
N PRO A 334 -8.18 0.68 -9.14
CA PRO A 334 -8.47 1.94 -8.51
C PRO A 334 -9.95 2.01 -8.19
N TYR A 335 -10.25 2.38 -6.98
CA TYR A 335 -11.58 2.79 -6.61
C TYR A 335 -11.64 4.31 -6.60
N ASP A 336 -12.61 4.87 -7.30
CA ASP A 336 -13.00 6.24 -7.02
C ASP A 336 -13.77 6.24 -5.70
N GLY A 337 -13.41 7.12 -4.79
CA GLY A 337 -14.14 7.41 -3.59
C GLY A 337 -14.70 8.83 -3.63
N GLU A 338 -15.72 9.09 -2.88
CA GLU A 338 -16.27 10.42 -2.65
C GLU A 338 -16.35 10.69 -1.15
N LEU A 339 -16.10 11.94 -0.76
CA LEU A 339 -16.34 12.40 0.59
C LEU A 339 -17.81 12.79 0.76
N ASN A 340 -18.34 12.65 1.97
CA ASN A 340 -19.68 13.11 2.28
C ASN A 340 -19.76 14.64 2.18
N PRO A 341 -20.96 15.20 1.85
CA PRO A 341 -21.13 16.65 1.78
C PRO A 341 -20.68 17.38 3.05
N GLY A 342 -19.78 18.35 2.88
CA GLY A 342 -19.23 19.15 3.97
C GLY A 342 -17.85 18.68 4.45
N PHE A 343 -17.38 17.52 4.00
CA PHE A 343 -16.02 17.06 4.25
C PHE A 343 -15.11 17.49 3.10
N LEU A 344 -13.95 18.06 3.43
CA LEU A 344 -12.95 18.50 2.45
C LEU A 344 -11.83 17.47 2.29
N THR A 345 -11.57 16.68 3.32
CA THR A 345 -10.51 15.68 3.32
C THR A 345 -10.86 14.51 4.24
N GLY A 346 -9.99 13.49 4.28
CA GLY A 346 -10.08 12.32 5.16
C GLY A 346 -9.74 12.62 6.61
N SER A 347 -10.55 13.43 7.27
CA SER A 347 -10.42 13.78 8.68
C SER A 347 -11.74 13.54 9.43
N VAL A 348 -11.67 13.35 10.75
CA VAL A 348 -12.86 13.07 11.59
C VAL A 348 -13.89 14.21 11.54
N ASP A 349 -13.45 15.44 11.36
CA ASP A 349 -14.31 16.63 11.33
C ASP A 349 -14.46 17.26 9.93
N GLY A 350 -13.90 16.62 8.90
CA GLY A 350 -13.94 17.08 7.51
C GLY A 350 -13.07 18.30 7.21
N GLN A 351 -12.29 18.79 8.19
CA GLN A 351 -11.45 19.97 8.01
C GLN A 351 -10.08 19.61 7.45
N PRO A 352 -9.44 20.52 6.68
CA PRO A 352 -8.11 20.33 6.15
C PRO A 352 -7.09 19.93 7.23
N LEU A 353 -6.22 18.97 6.89
CA LEU A 353 -5.19 18.43 7.78
C LEU A 353 -3.80 18.97 7.48
N ALA A 354 -3.53 19.33 6.22
CA ALA A 354 -2.23 19.79 5.73
C ALA A 354 -2.41 20.78 4.57
N PRO A 355 -1.35 21.44 4.10
CA PRO A 355 -1.37 22.18 2.84
C PRO A 355 -1.68 21.25 1.66
N PHE A 356 -2.28 21.80 0.62
CA PHE A 356 -2.51 21.06 -0.62
C PHE A 356 -1.25 20.37 -1.12
N LEU A 357 -1.42 19.18 -1.67
CA LEU A 357 -0.35 18.49 -2.38
C LEU A 357 0.09 19.28 -3.62
N PRO A 358 1.32 19.10 -4.10
CA PRO A 358 1.83 19.80 -5.27
C PRO A 358 0.89 19.65 -6.48
N GLY A 359 0.55 20.77 -7.11
CA GLY A 359 -0.34 20.80 -8.27
C GLY A 359 -1.82 20.94 -7.93
N ILE A 360 -2.26 20.62 -6.74
CA ILE A 360 -3.65 20.79 -6.28
C ILE A 360 -3.89 22.26 -5.90
N LYS A 361 -5.05 22.82 -6.30
CA LYS A 361 -5.39 24.22 -6.07
C LYS A 361 -6.75 24.44 -5.42
N GLU A 362 -7.59 23.45 -5.44
CA GLU A 362 -8.95 23.48 -4.92
C GLU A 362 -9.38 22.10 -4.43
N TRP A 363 -10.34 22.04 -3.56
CA TRP A 363 -10.90 20.80 -3.01
C TRP A 363 -11.76 20.10 -4.07
N SER A 364 -11.42 18.87 -4.39
CA SER A 364 -12.18 18.04 -5.35
C SER A 364 -13.31 17.26 -4.69
N HIS A 365 -13.22 16.97 -3.40
CA HIS A 365 -14.09 16.04 -2.65
C HIS A 365 -14.03 14.58 -3.15
N ASP A 366 -13.14 14.30 -4.10
CA ASP A 366 -12.92 12.97 -4.63
C ASP A 366 -11.69 12.34 -3.94
N THR A 367 -11.68 11.03 -3.84
CA THR A 367 -10.54 10.25 -3.40
C THR A 367 -10.25 9.16 -4.42
N ASP A 368 -8.99 8.77 -4.55
CA ASP A 368 -8.60 7.58 -5.31
C ASP A 368 -8.02 6.54 -4.35
N ILE A 369 -8.42 5.29 -4.51
CA ILE A 369 -7.95 4.17 -3.70
C ILE A 369 -7.29 3.16 -4.62
N ALA A 370 -6.08 2.75 -4.31
CA ALA A 370 -5.43 1.61 -4.94
C ALA A 370 -5.07 0.57 -3.88
N ILE A 371 -5.39 -0.68 -4.17
CA ILE A 371 -5.04 -1.82 -3.32
C ILE A 371 -4.29 -2.80 -4.20
N THR A 372 -3.10 -3.20 -3.76
CA THR A 372 -2.30 -4.20 -4.46
C THR A 372 -1.98 -5.33 -3.49
N TRP A 373 -2.24 -6.56 -3.87
CA TRP A 373 -1.91 -7.69 -3.01
C TRP A 373 -0.51 -8.28 -3.27
N PHE A 374 0.10 -8.02 -4.43
CA PHE A 374 1.46 -8.47 -4.73
C PHE A 374 2.56 -7.76 -3.94
N ASP A 375 2.33 -6.52 -3.54
CA ASP A 375 3.19 -5.77 -2.65
C ASP A 375 2.55 -5.49 -1.29
N SER A 376 1.35 -6.06 -1.11
CA SER A 376 0.53 -5.89 0.11
C SER A 376 0.28 -4.43 0.46
N GLY A 377 0.15 -3.57 -0.57
CA GLY A 377 0.04 -2.12 -0.44
C GLY A 377 -1.39 -1.60 -0.60
N TYR A 378 -1.65 -0.50 0.09
CA TYR A 378 -2.87 0.28 0.01
C TYR A 378 -2.52 1.76 -0.05
N TRP A 379 -3.11 2.49 -0.99
CA TRP A 379 -2.99 3.93 -1.13
C TRP A 379 -4.37 4.55 -1.17
N GLN A 380 -4.56 5.62 -0.41
CA GLN A 380 -5.75 6.45 -0.53
C GLN A 380 -5.34 7.92 -0.56
N THR A 381 -5.79 8.62 -1.59
CA THR A 381 -5.42 10.01 -1.84
C THR A 381 -6.50 10.97 -1.38
N TYR A 382 -6.05 12.12 -0.90
CA TYR A 382 -6.82 13.32 -0.65
C TYR A 382 -6.08 14.51 -1.26
N ASP A 383 -6.72 15.67 -1.31
CA ASP A 383 -6.10 16.86 -1.91
C ASP A 383 -4.93 17.43 -1.08
N ASP A 384 -4.84 17.10 0.22
CA ASP A 384 -3.85 17.59 1.17
C ASP A 384 -2.89 16.51 1.71
N HIS A 385 -3.18 15.23 1.51
CA HIS A 385 -2.31 14.14 1.93
C HIS A 385 -2.62 12.82 1.21
N ILE A 386 -1.71 11.85 1.32
CA ILE A 386 -1.91 10.47 0.86
C ILE A 386 -1.68 9.54 2.03
N VAL A 387 -2.61 8.63 2.27
CA VAL A 387 -2.46 7.54 3.23
C VAL A 387 -1.88 6.33 2.50
N VAL A 388 -0.79 5.79 3.03
CA VAL A 388 -0.16 4.59 2.49
C VAL A 388 -0.08 3.56 3.60
N ALA A 389 -0.63 2.38 3.35
CA ALA A 389 -0.55 1.26 4.28
C ALA A 389 0.10 0.05 3.60
N ARG A 390 0.84 -0.73 4.36
CA ARG A 390 1.33 -2.04 3.95
C ARG A 390 1.02 -3.10 4.99
N PHE A 391 0.83 -4.32 4.51
CA PHE A 391 0.57 -5.50 5.32
C PHE A 391 1.73 -6.47 5.15
N THR A 392 2.47 -6.72 6.21
CA THR A 392 3.65 -7.58 6.14
C THR A 392 3.41 -8.85 6.94
N PRO A 393 3.38 -10.04 6.30
CA PRO A 393 3.31 -11.31 7.02
C PRO A 393 4.49 -11.48 7.97
N ARG A 394 4.21 -11.83 9.23
CA ARG A 394 5.23 -12.05 10.28
C ARG A 394 5.10 -13.41 10.95
N GLY A 395 4.07 -14.15 10.61
CA GLY A 395 3.77 -15.47 11.12
C GLY A 395 2.39 -15.93 10.68
N PRO A 396 2.01 -17.18 10.96
CA PRO A 396 0.72 -17.71 10.54
C PRO A 396 -0.48 -16.94 11.10
N GLU A 397 -0.32 -16.32 12.25
CA GLU A 397 -1.35 -15.54 12.94
C GLU A 397 -0.79 -14.18 13.40
N LEU A 398 0.11 -13.59 12.62
CA LEU A 398 0.68 -12.28 12.92
C LEU A 398 0.99 -11.52 11.63
N THR A 399 0.47 -10.31 11.54
CA THR A 399 0.70 -9.38 10.43
C THR A 399 1.08 -8.02 11.00
N ASP A 400 2.20 -7.46 10.55
CA ASP A 400 2.54 -6.06 10.82
C ASP A 400 1.79 -5.18 9.81
N ILE A 401 1.12 -4.14 10.30
CA ILE A 401 0.52 -3.10 9.48
C ILE A 401 1.31 -1.83 9.74
N GLU A 402 1.91 -1.26 8.71
CA GLU A 402 2.55 0.04 8.81
C GLU A 402 1.82 1.03 7.93
N ILE A 403 1.49 2.18 8.51
CA ILE A 403 0.83 3.28 7.82
C ILE A 403 1.71 4.51 7.90
N PHE A 404 1.86 5.20 6.78
CA PHE A 404 2.48 6.50 6.74
C PHE A 404 1.64 7.47 5.88
N TRP A 405 1.72 8.74 6.24
CA TRP A 405 1.00 9.81 5.58
C TRP A 405 1.99 10.67 4.81
N LEU A 406 1.82 10.74 3.50
CA LEU A 406 2.59 11.63 2.64
C LEU A 406 1.94 13.00 2.63
N VAL A 407 2.75 14.03 2.76
CA VAL A 407 2.34 15.45 2.76
C VAL A 407 3.23 16.27 1.82
N HIS A 408 2.82 17.52 1.57
CA HIS A 408 3.62 18.45 0.77
C HIS A 408 5.07 18.51 1.30
N PRO A 409 6.09 18.51 0.42
CA PRO A 409 7.50 18.46 0.84
C PRO A 409 7.91 19.63 1.75
N ASP A 410 7.32 20.79 1.57
CA ASP A 410 7.63 21.98 2.38
C ASP A 410 6.81 22.09 3.68
N ALA A 411 5.79 21.24 3.88
CA ALA A 411 4.93 21.31 5.07
C ALA A 411 5.70 20.96 6.35
N VAL A 412 5.57 21.77 7.39
CA VAL A 412 6.30 21.63 8.66
C VAL A 412 5.37 21.15 9.77
N ALA A 413 5.70 20.01 10.37
CA ALA A 413 4.94 19.46 11.50
C ALA A 413 4.89 20.46 12.67
N GLY A 414 3.72 20.60 13.29
CA GLY A 414 3.46 21.55 14.37
C GLY A 414 3.24 23.00 13.91
N THR A 415 3.45 23.29 12.61
CA THR A 415 3.19 24.61 12.01
C THR A 415 2.11 24.51 10.94
N ASP A 416 2.30 23.67 9.95
CA ASP A 416 1.42 23.53 8.79
C ASP A 416 0.46 22.34 8.94
N PHE A 417 0.79 21.36 9.75
CA PHE A 417 -0.06 20.22 10.10
C PHE A 417 0.27 19.69 11.51
N ASP A 418 -0.73 19.08 12.12
CA ASP A 418 -0.59 18.32 13.38
C ASP A 418 -0.49 16.82 13.07
N PRO A 419 0.65 16.16 13.38
CA PRO A 419 0.82 14.72 13.11
C PRO A 419 -0.22 13.82 13.79
N GLU A 420 -0.74 14.19 14.96
CA GLU A 420 -1.76 13.40 15.65
C GLU A 420 -3.11 13.50 14.95
N LYS A 421 -3.52 14.72 14.54
CA LYS A 421 -4.75 14.93 13.77
C LYS A 421 -4.69 14.27 12.39
N LEU A 422 -3.51 14.34 11.73
CA LEU A 422 -3.30 13.73 10.43
C LEU A 422 -3.54 12.21 10.47
N ARG A 423 -3.24 11.56 11.59
CA ARG A 423 -3.44 10.12 11.78
C ARG A 423 -4.86 9.74 12.23
N GLU A 424 -5.59 10.64 12.88
CA GLU A 424 -6.72 10.30 13.76
C GLU A 424 -7.76 9.40 13.09
N LEU A 425 -8.25 9.75 11.90
CA LEU A 425 -9.27 8.96 11.20
C LEU A 425 -8.80 7.53 10.93
N TRP A 426 -7.63 7.41 10.31
CA TRP A 426 -7.08 6.11 9.94
C TRP A 426 -6.56 5.32 11.13
N ASP A 427 -6.10 5.99 12.19
CA ASP A 427 -5.73 5.33 13.44
C ASP A 427 -6.93 4.61 14.06
N ILE A 428 -8.07 5.28 14.11
CA ILE A 428 -9.33 4.70 14.60
C ILE A 428 -9.75 3.52 13.70
N THR A 429 -9.79 3.75 12.39
CA THR A 429 -10.22 2.73 11.40
C THR A 429 -9.37 1.46 11.49
N ILE A 430 -8.03 1.60 11.51
CA ILE A 430 -7.12 0.44 11.60
C ILE A 430 -7.28 -0.34 12.90
N ILE A 431 -7.52 0.34 14.01
CA ILE A 431 -7.76 -0.34 15.30
C ILE A 431 -9.07 -1.14 15.24
N GLU A 432 -10.11 -0.59 14.63
CA GLU A 432 -11.38 -1.26 14.42
C GLU A 432 -11.23 -2.45 13.47
N ASP A 433 -10.53 -2.28 12.35
CA ASP A 433 -10.21 -3.36 11.40
C ASP A 433 -9.41 -4.48 12.07
N ALA A 434 -8.34 -4.16 12.77
CA ALA A 434 -7.55 -5.15 13.49
C ALA A 434 -8.41 -5.95 14.46
N TRP A 435 -9.33 -5.29 15.18
CA TRP A 435 -10.21 -5.96 16.13
C TRP A 435 -11.19 -6.94 15.44
N ILE A 436 -11.85 -6.55 14.35
CA ILE A 436 -12.76 -7.44 13.62
C ILE A 436 -12.04 -8.58 12.93
N VAL A 437 -10.85 -8.33 12.37
CA VAL A 437 -10.03 -9.34 11.70
C VAL A 437 -9.45 -10.35 12.71
N GLU A 438 -8.98 -9.90 13.89
CA GLU A 438 -8.55 -10.79 14.98
C GLU A 438 -9.71 -11.66 15.50
N ASN A 439 -10.92 -11.11 15.55
CA ASN A 439 -12.13 -11.89 15.88
C ASN A 439 -12.47 -12.90 14.78
N ASN A 440 -12.29 -12.54 13.50
CA ASN A 440 -12.44 -13.47 12.38
C ASN A 440 -11.38 -14.57 12.45
N GLN A 441 -10.10 -14.26 12.75
CA GLN A 441 -9.04 -15.25 12.97
C GLN A 441 -9.41 -16.26 14.06
N ALA A 442 -10.01 -15.80 15.14
CA ALA A 442 -10.49 -16.70 16.20
C ALA A 442 -11.63 -17.59 15.70
N GLY A 443 -12.52 -17.05 14.86
CA GLY A 443 -13.66 -17.74 14.27
C GLY A 443 -13.27 -18.84 13.29
N VAL A 444 -12.33 -18.61 12.39
CA VAL A 444 -11.88 -19.60 11.40
C VAL A 444 -11.21 -20.82 12.04
N LYS A 445 -10.67 -20.69 13.25
CA LYS A 445 -10.10 -21.79 14.03
C LYS A 445 -11.14 -22.66 14.73
N SER A 446 -12.41 -22.25 14.70
CA SER A 446 -13.50 -23.01 15.32
C SER A 446 -13.80 -24.28 14.55
N LYS A 447 -14.06 -25.39 15.24
CA LYS A 447 -14.58 -26.63 14.61
C LYS A 447 -15.91 -26.44 13.88
N GLY A 448 -16.61 -25.35 14.17
CA GLY A 448 -17.86 -24.98 13.52
C GLY A 448 -17.67 -24.23 12.21
N TYR A 449 -16.47 -23.73 11.91
CA TYR A 449 -16.20 -23.00 10.68
C TYR A 449 -16.46 -23.86 9.43
N ARG A 450 -17.03 -23.25 8.44
CA ARG A 450 -17.17 -23.76 7.07
C ARG A 450 -16.97 -22.58 6.14
N SER A 451 -16.25 -22.79 5.04
CA SER A 451 -16.09 -21.75 4.02
C SER A 451 -17.43 -21.19 3.59
N GLY A 452 -17.60 -19.88 3.76
CA GLY A 452 -18.80 -19.13 3.38
C GLY A 452 -18.72 -18.64 1.95
N ARG A 453 -19.81 -18.09 1.42
CA ARG A 453 -19.78 -17.42 0.11
C ARG A 453 -19.56 -15.94 0.30
N TYR A 454 -18.70 -15.38 -0.56
CA TYR A 454 -18.56 -13.94 -0.66
C TYR A 454 -19.83 -13.27 -1.17
N SER A 455 -20.09 -12.07 -0.70
CA SER A 455 -21.19 -11.20 -1.16
C SER A 455 -20.87 -10.61 -2.54
N VAL A 456 -21.85 -10.03 -3.19
CA VAL A 456 -21.65 -9.30 -4.47
C VAL A 456 -20.76 -8.05 -4.30
N HIS A 457 -20.57 -7.56 -3.06
CA HIS A 457 -19.71 -6.42 -2.73
C HIS A 457 -18.27 -6.84 -2.38
N GLU A 458 -18.02 -8.15 -2.26
CA GLU A 458 -16.71 -8.72 -1.90
C GLU A 458 -16.02 -9.35 -3.12
N THR A 459 -16.12 -8.69 -4.27
CA THR A 459 -15.56 -9.21 -5.53
C THR A 459 -14.05 -9.38 -5.44
N GLN A 460 -13.33 -8.41 -4.85
CA GLN A 460 -11.88 -8.45 -4.74
C GLN A 460 -11.38 -9.56 -3.80
N PRO A 461 -11.90 -9.71 -2.57
CA PRO A 461 -11.58 -10.86 -1.72
C PRO A 461 -11.84 -12.20 -2.40
N SER A 462 -12.95 -12.31 -3.17
CA SER A 462 -13.27 -13.53 -3.91
C SER A 462 -12.22 -13.86 -4.98
N PHE A 463 -11.72 -12.86 -5.72
CA PHE A 463 -10.64 -13.06 -6.68
C PHE A 463 -9.32 -13.41 -6.02
N PHE A 464 -8.99 -12.71 -4.95
CA PHE A 464 -7.80 -13.01 -4.16
C PHE A 464 -7.81 -14.46 -3.65
N ALA A 465 -8.92 -14.91 -3.08
CA ALA A 465 -9.07 -16.29 -2.63
C ALA A 465 -8.88 -17.30 -3.77
N GLY A 466 -9.49 -17.05 -4.93
CA GLY A 466 -9.34 -17.88 -6.11
C GLY A 466 -7.89 -17.91 -6.63
N TRP A 467 -7.23 -16.76 -6.70
CA TRP A 467 -5.82 -16.65 -7.06
C TRP A 467 -4.94 -17.41 -6.07
N TYR A 468 -5.12 -17.22 -4.76
CA TYR A 468 -4.35 -17.88 -3.71
C TYR A 468 -4.44 -19.40 -3.82
N MET A 469 -5.65 -19.93 -3.97
CA MET A 469 -5.87 -21.38 -4.11
C MET A 469 -5.25 -21.95 -5.39
N ARG A 470 -5.17 -21.17 -6.45
CA ARG A 470 -4.58 -21.60 -7.72
C ARG A 470 -3.06 -21.54 -7.71
N GLU A 471 -2.50 -20.36 -7.35
CA GLU A 471 -1.08 -20.08 -7.53
C GLU A 471 -0.21 -20.59 -6.38
N ILE A 472 -0.70 -20.50 -5.13
CA ILE A 472 0.10 -20.89 -3.95
C ILE A 472 -0.22 -22.30 -3.49
N VAL A 473 -1.51 -22.70 -3.51
CA VAL A 473 -1.89 -24.00 -2.98
C VAL A 473 -1.69 -25.11 -4.01
N ASN A 474 -2.07 -24.87 -5.28
CA ASN A 474 -2.07 -25.89 -6.35
C ASN A 474 -0.94 -25.70 -7.40
N GLY A 475 -0.21 -24.57 -7.35
CA GLY A 475 0.96 -24.31 -8.19
C GLY A 475 2.21 -24.95 -7.61
#